data_34d5b53bf01fe7391279d884ecb418b9
#
_entry.id   34d5b53bf01fe7391279d884ecb418b9
#
_cell.length_a   1.000
_cell.length_b   1.000
_cell.length_c   1.000
_cell.angle_alpha   90.00
_cell.angle_beta   90.00
_cell.angle_gamma   90.00
#
_symmetry.space_group_name_H-M   'P 1'
#
loop_
_entity.id
_entity.type
_entity.pdbx_description
1 polymer ?
#
loop_
_entity_poly.entity_id
_entity_poly.type
_entity_poly.pdbx_seq_one_letter_code
_entity_poly.pdbx_strand_id
1 'polypeptide(L)'
;MNARIRIHSLIAGAALATLGLTGTAIAQTFPAKPVTLMVPYPAGGLSDVIARSVNITLGKQLGQPVVIENLGGASGSIAAQKVLNGPSDGYTVFQGSPNELILAPLAISSIKFKSEDFRLVQMIATAQIAFLAKKDLPVNSVDEFVDHARKAAKDGKPLTFASVGPGSFYHLLGEHLSKVTGIPMIHVPYKGAAPAEQDLMAGQVDFFLAPYGKKYDEMHKQGRVKVLAMLNSERLDSVKQYPAVSESKQLKDFTFKIWTGYFVKKDTPEPVVTALHKAITGTLGDAGVHAALEANSQLLPKPQTLAEADKAYTDGTQQFRAIVKSIGLQAQ
;
A
#
# COMPACT_ATOMS: atom_id res chain seq x y z
N MET A 1 -28.56 69.32 51.30
CA MET A 1 -29.19 69.37 49.98
C MET A 1 -28.04 69.20 48.95
N ASN A 2 -28.10 68.23 48.03
CA ASN A 2 -27.17 67.95 46.90
C ASN A 2 -25.98 67.02 47.16
N ALA A 3 -26.29 65.72 47.29
CA ALA A 3 -25.29 64.61 47.13
C ALA A 3 -25.87 63.39 46.44
N ARG A 4 -26.65 63.54 45.34
CA ARG A 4 -27.29 62.40 44.65
C ARG A 4 -27.18 62.37 43.11
N ILE A 5 -26.32 63.18 42.45
CA ILE A 5 -26.29 63.33 41.00
C ILE A 5 -24.91 62.93 40.36
N ARG A 6 -24.03 62.24 41.05
CA ARG A 6 -22.72 61.87 40.39
C ARG A 6 -22.41 60.39 40.28
N ILE A 7 -23.38 59.47 40.47
CA ILE A 7 -23.12 58.03 40.41
C ILE A 7 -23.63 57.39 39.11
N HIS A 8 -24.44 58.07 38.27
CA HIS A 8 -25.03 57.48 37.09
C HIS A 8 -24.20 57.64 35.81
N SER A 9 -23.11 58.41 35.82
CA SER A 9 -22.27 58.66 34.63
C SER A 9 -21.04 57.70 34.47
N LEU A 10 -20.75 56.86 35.45
CA LEU A 10 -19.61 55.97 35.48
C LEU A 10 -19.96 54.54 35.07
N ILE A 11 -21.25 54.18 34.97
CA ILE A 11 -21.68 52.80 34.57
C ILE A 11 -21.93 52.67 33.07
N ALA A 12 -22.14 53.80 32.35
CA ALA A 12 -22.35 53.78 30.91
C ALA A 12 -21.06 53.62 30.06
N GLY A 13 -19.86 53.83 30.64
CA GLY A 13 -18.57 53.75 29.98
C GLY A 13 -17.95 52.34 29.94
N ALA A 14 -18.39 51.45 30.83
CA ALA A 14 -17.80 50.10 30.95
C ALA A 14 -18.48 49.04 30.06
N ALA A 15 -19.66 49.31 29.47
CA ALA A 15 -20.41 48.38 28.66
C ALA A 15 -20.07 48.41 27.16
N LEU A 16 -19.27 49.39 26.68
CA LEU A 16 -18.87 49.49 25.28
C LEU A 16 -17.46 48.93 24.96
N ALA A 17 -16.70 48.49 25.96
CA ALA A 17 -15.32 48.00 25.76
C ALA A 17 -15.21 46.48 25.56
N THR A 18 -16.31 45.71 25.56
CA THR A 18 -16.30 44.23 25.43
C THR A 18 -16.76 43.70 24.07
N LEU A 19 -17.03 44.56 23.07
CA LEU A 19 -17.49 44.14 21.74
C LEU A 19 -16.39 44.15 20.64
N GLY A 20 -15.14 44.08 20.98
CA GLY A 20 -14.04 44.28 20.01
C GLY A 20 -13.04 43.16 19.80
N LEU A 21 -13.23 41.97 20.38
CA LEU A 21 -12.27 40.86 20.24
C LEU A 21 -12.93 39.56 19.75
N THR A 22 -13.80 39.63 18.75
CA THR A 22 -13.97 38.48 17.86
C THR A 22 -12.75 38.44 16.95
N GLY A 23 -11.62 37.97 17.50
CA GLY A 23 -10.48 37.58 16.71
C GLY A 23 -10.99 36.59 15.69
N THR A 24 -11.03 36.95 14.41
CA THR A 24 -11.12 36.02 13.33
C THR A 24 -9.96 35.03 13.52
N ALA A 25 -10.24 33.86 14.08
CA ALA A 25 -9.33 32.75 14.05
C ALA A 25 -9.05 32.56 12.55
N ILE A 26 -7.93 33.10 12.06
CA ILE A 26 -7.41 32.77 10.73
C ILE A 26 -7.19 31.28 10.80
N ALA A 27 -8.11 30.51 10.24
CA ALA A 27 -7.97 29.07 10.11
C ALA A 27 -6.63 28.87 9.42
N GLN A 28 -5.66 28.31 10.15
CA GLN A 28 -4.32 28.07 9.65
C GLN A 28 -4.47 27.22 8.39
N THR A 29 -4.09 27.77 7.23
CA THR A 29 -4.24 27.06 5.95
C THR A 29 -3.40 25.79 6.01
N PHE A 30 -4.05 24.64 5.85
CA PHE A 30 -3.35 23.36 5.76
C PHE A 30 -2.63 23.23 4.40
N PRO A 31 -1.36 22.75 4.40
CA PRO A 31 -0.50 22.48 5.53
C PRO A 31 0.36 23.69 5.94
N ALA A 32 0.55 23.94 7.25
CA ALA A 32 1.42 24.98 7.79
C ALA A 32 2.78 24.46 8.31
N LYS A 33 2.99 23.15 8.29
CA LYS A 33 4.21 22.44 8.73
C LYS A 33 4.46 21.22 7.84
N PRO A 34 5.65 20.59 7.89
CA PRO A 34 5.94 19.39 7.11
C PRO A 34 4.92 18.28 7.32
N VAL A 35 4.64 17.53 6.23
CA VAL A 35 3.75 16.37 6.23
C VAL A 35 4.59 15.10 6.26
N THR A 36 4.25 14.14 7.12
CA THR A 36 4.89 12.82 7.16
C THR A 36 4.18 11.87 6.21
N LEU A 37 4.93 11.24 5.32
CA LEU A 37 4.47 10.13 4.51
C LEU A 37 4.93 8.82 5.17
N MET A 38 4.03 8.15 5.87
CA MET A 38 4.28 6.88 6.56
C MET A 38 4.27 5.74 5.56
N VAL A 39 5.40 5.05 5.40
CA VAL A 39 5.59 3.89 4.52
C VAL A 39 5.68 2.62 5.37
N PRO A 40 4.77 1.63 5.20
CA PRO A 40 4.63 0.48 6.10
C PRO A 40 5.67 -0.63 5.88
N TYR A 41 6.78 -0.35 5.21
CA TYR A 41 7.83 -1.32 4.88
C TYR A 41 9.23 -0.72 5.02
N PRO A 42 10.26 -1.57 5.16
CA PRO A 42 11.65 -1.12 5.22
C PRO A 42 12.07 -0.33 3.97
N ALA A 43 13.00 0.59 4.16
CA ALA A 43 13.61 1.35 3.06
C ALA A 43 14.25 0.43 2.01
N GLY A 44 14.27 0.87 0.75
CA GLY A 44 14.81 0.12 -0.40
C GLY A 44 13.83 -0.89 -1.02
N GLY A 45 12.68 -1.15 -0.39
CA GLY A 45 11.59 -1.92 -0.99
C GLY A 45 10.76 -1.10 -1.99
N LEU A 46 9.88 -1.76 -2.76
CA LEU A 46 9.05 -1.09 -3.77
C LEU A 46 8.20 0.04 -3.20
N SER A 47 7.63 -0.14 -2.01
CA SER A 47 6.84 0.91 -1.36
C SER A 47 7.67 2.16 -1.05
N ASP A 48 8.93 2.01 -0.62
CA ASP A 48 9.84 3.13 -0.39
C ASP A 48 10.23 3.82 -1.71
N VAL A 49 10.46 3.05 -2.76
CA VAL A 49 10.74 3.58 -4.11
C VAL A 49 9.56 4.41 -4.62
N ILE A 50 8.32 3.93 -4.48
CA ILE A 50 7.11 4.67 -4.85
C ILE A 50 7.03 5.99 -4.08
N ALA A 51 7.21 5.95 -2.75
CA ALA A 51 7.17 7.13 -1.90
C ALA A 51 8.21 8.18 -2.32
N ARG A 52 9.46 7.76 -2.59
CA ARG A 52 10.54 8.65 -3.04
C ARG A 52 10.34 9.21 -4.44
N SER A 53 9.63 8.51 -5.31
CA SER A 53 9.26 9.01 -6.63
C SER A 53 8.25 10.16 -6.57
N VAL A 54 7.51 10.28 -5.46
CA VAL A 54 6.37 11.19 -5.31
C VAL A 54 6.66 12.34 -4.34
N ASN A 55 7.42 12.11 -3.25
CA ASN A 55 7.48 13.01 -2.09
C ASN A 55 7.95 14.42 -2.40
N ILE A 56 8.92 14.60 -3.30
CA ILE A 56 9.47 15.94 -3.63
C ILE A 56 8.42 16.78 -4.37
N THR A 57 7.79 16.20 -5.40
CA THR A 57 6.76 16.89 -6.18
C THR A 57 5.51 17.14 -5.34
N LEU A 58 5.11 16.17 -4.48
CA LEU A 58 4.01 16.35 -3.53
C LEU A 58 4.30 17.49 -2.55
N GLY A 59 5.54 17.60 -2.07
CA GLY A 59 5.96 18.71 -1.21
C GLY A 59 5.83 20.07 -1.90
N LYS A 60 6.18 20.16 -3.20
CA LYS A 60 5.97 21.39 -4.00
C LYS A 60 4.48 21.73 -4.13
N GLN A 61 3.63 20.73 -4.39
CA GLN A 61 2.18 20.92 -4.50
C GLN A 61 1.53 21.36 -3.18
N LEU A 62 2.04 20.87 -2.05
CA LEU A 62 1.57 21.21 -0.72
C LEU A 62 2.17 22.54 -0.20
N GLY A 63 3.26 23.03 -0.77
CA GLY A 63 4.01 24.17 -0.23
C GLY A 63 4.75 23.86 1.08
N GLN A 64 4.86 22.60 1.47
CA GLN A 64 5.55 22.11 2.67
C GLN A 64 6.32 20.82 2.38
N PRO A 65 7.47 20.58 3.03
CA PRO A 65 8.21 19.33 2.85
C PRO A 65 7.36 18.09 3.16
N VAL A 66 7.52 17.04 2.36
CA VAL A 66 6.98 15.71 2.66
C VAL A 66 8.13 14.80 3.07
N VAL A 67 8.11 14.38 4.33
CA VAL A 67 9.16 13.56 4.96
C VAL A 67 8.71 12.10 4.97
N ILE A 68 9.54 11.20 4.43
CA ILE A 68 9.25 9.77 4.41
C ILE A 68 9.69 9.15 5.74
N GLU A 69 8.79 8.40 6.37
CA GLU A 69 9.06 7.57 7.53
C GLU A 69 8.77 6.09 7.20
N ASN A 70 9.79 5.23 7.28
CA ASN A 70 9.65 3.80 7.04
C ASN A 70 9.46 3.05 8.37
N LEU A 71 8.37 2.27 8.48
CA LEU A 71 8.08 1.44 9.66
C LEU A 71 7.50 0.10 9.23
N GLY A 72 8.34 -0.94 9.16
CA GLY A 72 7.91 -2.29 8.77
C GLY A 72 7.48 -3.15 9.96
N GLY A 73 6.83 -4.26 9.64
CA GLY A 73 6.45 -5.32 10.58
C GLY A 73 4.96 -5.65 10.57
N ALA A 74 4.64 -6.90 10.91
CA ALA A 74 3.27 -7.45 10.95
C ALA A 74 2.46 -7.09 9.70
N SER A 75 3.01 -7.37 8.51
CA SER A 75 2.42 -7.03 7.19
C SER A 75 2.07 -5.55 7.03
N GLY A 76 2.83 -4.63 7.67
CA GLY A 76 2.61 -3.18 7.61
C GLY A 76 1.62 -2.64 8.64
N SER A 77 0.96 -3.50 9.40
CA SER A 77 -0.05 -3.09 10.38
C SER A 77 0.51 -2.27 11.55
N ILE A 78 1.81 -2.44 11.88
CA ILE A 78 2.46 -1.61 12.92
C ILE A 78 2.45 -0.14 12.52
N ALA A 79 2.78 0.16 11.26
CA ALA A 79 2.73 1.52 10.73
C ALA A 79 1.29 2.05 10.69
N ALA A 80 0.34 1.24 10.24
CA ALA A 80 -1.08 1.60 10.22
C ALA A 80 -1.59 1.94 11.62
N GLN A 81 -1.29 1.12 12.63
CA GLN A 81 -1.65 1.39 14.02
C GLN A 81 -1.01 2.67 14.57
N LYS A 82 0.27 2.95 14.19
CA LYS A 82 0.94 4.20 14.58
C LYS A 82 0.21 5.43 14.02
N VAL A 83 -0.25 5.38 12.77
CA VAL A 83 -1.04 6.46 12.16
C VAL A 83 -2.37 6.63 12.90
N LEU A 84 -3.07 5.55 13.22
CA LEU A 84 -4.36 5.61 13.93
C LEU A 84 -4.23 6.15 15.35
N ASN A 85 -3.11 5.91 16.03
CA ASN A 85 -2.83 6.44 17.37
C ASN A 85 -2.47 7.93 17.36
N GLY A 86 -2.13 8.49 16.19
CA GLY A 86 -1.83 9.91 16.01
C GLY A 86 -3.07 10.78 15.83
N PRO A 87 -2.88 12.11 15.71
CA PRO A 87 -4.00 13.05 15.47
C PRO A 87 -4.61 12.86 14.08
N SER A 88 -5.89 13.24 13.92
CA SER A 88 -6.62 13.21 12.64
C SER A 88 -6.49 14.54 11.88
N ASP A 89 -5.31 15.17 11.91
CA ASP A 89 -5.05 16.51 11.39
C ASP A 89 -4.51 16.54 9.95
N GLY A 90 -4.32 15.35 9.34
CA GLY A 90 -3.81 15.17 7.97
C GLY A 90 -2.30 15.35 7.81
N TYR A 91 -1.55 15.65 8.87
CA TYR A 91 -0.08 15.76 8.80
C TYR A 91 0.66 14.42 8.77
N THR A 92 -0.05 13.32 8.96
CA THR A 92 0.46 11.98 8.69
C THR A 92 -0.40 11.33 7.61
N VAL A 93 0.17 11.19 6.42
CA VAL A 93 -0.41 10.47 5.29
C VAL A 93 0.16 9.07 5.28
N PHE A 94 -0.68 8.06 5.19
CA PHE A 94 -0.28 6.66 5.15
C PHE A 94 -0.24 6.16 3.70
N GLN A 95 0.88 5.61 3.27
CA GLN A 95 0.95 4.87 2.01
C GLN A 95 0.47 3.46 2.25
N GLY A 96 -0.77 3.17 1.85
CA GLY A 96 -1.45 1.91 2.12
C GLY A 96 -1.73 1.08 0.88
N SER A 97 -1.93 -0.20 1.10
CA SER A 97 -2.34 -1.20 0.12
C SER A 97 -3.34 -2.17 0.76
N PRO A 98 -3.91 -3.13 0.01
CA PRO A 98 -4.72 -4.19 0.60
C PRO A 98 -4.00 -4.97 1.72
N ASN A 99 -2.68 -5.08 1.68
CA ASN A 99 -1.91 -5.82 2.69
C ASN A 99 -2.18 -5.32 4.10
N GLU A 100 -1.87 -4.04 4.34
CA GLU A 100 -1.89 -3.43 5.69
C GLU A 100 -3.30 -3.18 6.16
N LEU A 101 -4.16 -2.71 5.23
CA LEU A 101 -5.44 -2.11 5.58
C LEU A 101 -6.60 -3.10 5.55
N ILE A 102 -6.50 -4.15 4.73
CA ILE A 102 -7.61 -5.10 4.53
C ILE A 102 -7.23 -6.51 5.03
N LEU A 103 -6.10 -7.02 4.56
CA LEU A 103 -5.74 -8.42 4.75
C LEU A 103 -5.10 -8.68 6.12
N ALA A 104 -4.18 -7.82 6.57
CA ALA A 104 -3.55 -7.98 7.88
C ALA A 104 -4.59 -7.99 9.02
N PRO A 105 -5.60 -7.09 9.08
CA PRO A 105 -6.66 -7.17 10.09
C PRO A 105 -7.52 -8.45 10.04
N LEU A 106 -7.61 -9.08 8.87
CA LEU A 106 -8.38 -10.34 8.72
C LEU A 106 -7.57 -11.58 9.08
N ALA A 107 -6.23 -11.50 9.04
CA ALA A 107 -5.34 -12.64 9.19
C ALA A 107 -4.57 -12.66 10.53
N ILE A 108 -4.49 -11.53 11.24
CA ILE A 108 -3.71 -11.36 12.47
C ILE A 108 -4.67 -10.96 13.59
N SER A 109 -4.92 -11.87 14.52
CA SER A 109 -5.92 -11.72 15.60
C SER A 109 -5.61 -10.57 16.59
N SER A 110 -4.34 -10.21 16.73
CA SER A 110 -3.90 -9.11 17.60
C SER A 110 -4.20 -7.71 17.01
N ILE A 111 -4.48 -7.59 15.70
CA ILE A 111 -4.84 -6.32 15.05
C ILE A 111 -6.30 -6.00 15.35
N LYS A 112 -6.57 -4.79 15.88
CA LYS A 112 -7.90 -4.38 16.30
C LYS A 112 -8.55 -3.32 15.41
N PHE A 113 -7.77 -2.63 14.56
CA PHE A 113 -8.31 -1.66 13.62
C PHE A 113 -8.98 -2.35 12.42
N LYS A 114 -9.82 -1.60 11.73
CA LYS A 114 -10.55 -2.04 10.53
C LYS A 114 -10.15 -1.19 9.33
N SER A 115 -10.40 -1.72 8.13
CA SER A 115 -10.21 -0.97 6.87
C SER A 115 -10.92 0.38 6.90
N GLU A 116 -12.12 0.42 7.49
CA GLU A 116 -12.99 1.58 7.60
C GLU A 116 -12.46 2.70 8.52
N ASP A 117 -11.40 2.45 9.29
CA ASP A 117 -10.74 3.47 10.12
C ASP A 117 -9.84 4.40 9.30
N PHE A 118 -9.61 4.02 8.03
CA PHE A 118 -8.88 4.81 7.05
C PHE A 118 -9.79 5.31 5.92
N ARG A 119 -9.40 6.43 5.33
CA ARG A 119 -10.02 7.01 4.15
C ARG A 119 -8.98 7.12 3.04
N LEU A 120 -9.28 6.55 1.87
CA LEU A 120 -8.44 6.72 0.68
C LEU A 120 -8.59 8.15 0.17
N VAL A 121 -7.45 8.84 0.04
CA VAL A 121 -7.39 10.18 -0.55
C VAL A 121 -7.23 10.07 -2.07
N GLN A 122 -6.29 9.21 -2.54
CA GLN A 122 -6.08 8.97 -3.97
C GLN A 122 -5.30 7.67 -4.18
N MET A 123 -5.65 6.91 -5.21
CA MET A 123 -4.79 5.85 -5.71
C MET A 123 -3.56 6.43 -6.39
N ILE A 124 -2.39 5.83 -6.11
CA ILE A 124 -1.08 6.32 -6.58
C ILE A 124 -0.55 5.43 -7.70
N ALA A 125 -0.65 4.11 -7.53
CA ALA A 125 -0.08 3.16 -8.45
C ALA A 125 -0.81 1.82 -8.38
N THR A 126 -0.69 1.04 -9.44
CA THR A 126 -0.97 -0.39 -9.43
C THR A 126 0.28 -1.15 -9.84
N ALA A 127 0.57 -2.24 -9.13
CA ALA A 127 1.67 -3.12 -9.45
C ALA A 127 1.15 -4.44 -10.02
N GLN A 128 1.85 -4.92 -11.04
CA GLN A 128 1.72 -6.27 -11.53
C GLN A 128 2.40 -7.22 -10.55
N ILE A 129 2.03 -8.48 -10.56
CA ILE A 129 2.65 -9.51 -9.72
C ILE A 129 3.50 -10.41 -10.62
N ALA A 130 4.77 -10.56 -10.24
CA ALA A 130 5.68 -11.50 -10.88
C ALA A 130 5.69 -12.84 -10.14
N PHE A 131 5.73 -13.93 -10.89
CA PHE A 131 6.00 -15.26 -10.39
C PHE A 131 7.51 -15.49 -10.44
N LEU A 132 8.19 -15.27 -9.33
CA LEU A 132 9.63 -15.45 -9.20
C LEU A 132 9.95 -16.84 -8.66
N ALA A 133 10.98 -17.48 -9.21
CA ALA A 133 11.53 -18.71 -8.66
C ALA A 133 13.04 -18.56 -8.43
N LYS A 134 13.59 -19.36 -7.51
CA LYS A 134 15.04 -19.43 -7.29
C LYS A 134 15.74 -19.95 -8.57
N LYS A 135 16.96 -19.53 -8.78
CA LYS A 135 17.73 -19.83 -10.02
C LYS A 135 17.87 -21.32 -10.31
N ASP A 136 18.08 -22.12 -9.28
CA ASP A 136 18.38 -23.56 -9.39
C ASP A 136 17.13 -24.44 -9.41
N LEU A 137 15.92 -23.87 -9.36
CA LEU A 137 14.70 -24.65 -9.53
C LEU A 137 14.64 -25.16 -10.99
N PRO A 138 14.49 -26.47 -11.23
CA PRO A 138 14.58 -27.05 -12.57
C PRO A 138 13.31 -26.85 -13.40
N VAL A 139 12.85 -25.59 -13.53
CA VAL A 139 11.63 -25.18 -14.23
C VAL A 139 11.86 -23.88 -15.00
N ASN A 140 11.20 -23.70 -16.14
CA ASN A 140 11.28 -22.52 -16.99
C ASN A 140 9.90 -21.94 -17.37
N SER A 141 8.83 -22.60 -16.93
CA SER A 141 7.46 -22.12 -17.13
C SER A 141 6.61 -22.37 -15.87
N VAL A 142 5.44 -21.76 -15.83
CA VAL A 142 4.46 -21.98 -14.75
C VAL A 142 3.94 -23.41 -14.76
N ASP A 143 3.71 -24.02 -15.94
CA ASP A 143 3.25 -25.41 -16.02
C ASP A 143 4.32 -26.38 -15.50
N GLU A 144 5.60 -26.19 -15.89
CA GLU A 144 6.72 -26.97 -15.33
C GLU A 144 6.86 -26.78 -13.82
N PHE A 145 6.62 -25.56 -13.31
CA PHE A 145 6.62 -25.29 -11.88
C PHE A 145 5.55 -26.10 -11.15
N VAL A 146 4.32 -26.13 -11.67
CA VAL A 146 3.21 -26.88 -11.06
C VAL A 146 3.53 -28.39 -11.05
N ASP A 147 4.08 -28.93 -12.15
CA ASP A 147 4.44 -30.34 -12.22
C ASP A 147 5.59 -30.69 -11.28
N HIS A 148 6.62 -29.82 -11.19
CA HIS A 148 7.73 -29.98 -10.25
C HIS A 148 7.26 -29.90 -8.79
N ALA A 149 6.43 -28.93 -8.45
CA ALA A 149 5.86 -28.78 -7.11
C ALA A 149 5.06 -30.03 -6.70
N ARG A 150 4.26 -30.58 -7.62
CA ARG A 150 3.50 -31.81 -7.40
C ARG A 150 4.39 -33.00 -7.11
N LYS A 151 5.49 -33.14 -7.87
CA LYS A 151 6.48 -34.19 -7.63
C LYS A 151 7.18 -33.98 -6.28
N ALA A 152 7.67 -32.79 -5.99
CA ALA A 152 8.36 -32.47 -4.75
C ALA A 152 7.48 -32.76 -3.52
N ALA A 153 6.20 -32.39 -3.58
CA ALA A 153 5.25 -32.67 -2.51
C ALA A 153 5.02 -34.17 -2.29
N LYS A 154 4.93 -34.98 -3.36
CA LYS A 154 4.83 -36.44 -3.27
C LYS A 154 6.09 -37.07 -2.66
N ASP A 155 7.25 -36.50 -2.91
CA ASP A 155 8.54 -36.92 -2.37
C ASP A 155 8.77 -36.44 -0.93
N GLY A 156 7.75 -35.83 -0.27
CA GLY A 156 7.82 -35.31 1.09
C GLY A 156 8.63 -34.01 1.23
N LYS A 157 8.89 -33.29 0.14
CA LYS A 157 9.66 -32.05 0.06
C LYS A 157 8.84 -30.93 -0.57
N PRO A 158 7.71 -30.52 0.03
CA PRO A 158 6.89 -29.47 -0.55
C PRO A 158 7.69 -28.16 -0.70
N LEU A 159 7.43 -27.44 -1.81
CA LEU A 159 8.12 -26.18 -2.09
C LEU A 159 7.76 -25.12 -1.06
N THR A 160 8.71 -24.23 -0.78
CA THR A 160 8.57 -23.09 0.12
C THR A 160 8.29 -21.81 -0.65
N PHE A 161 7.43 -20.93 -0.10
CA PHE A 161 7.17 -19.63 -0.71
C PHE A 161 7.34 -18.48 0.28
N ALA A 162 7.91 -17.38 -0.24
CA ALA A 162 8.10 -16.15 0.51
C ALA A 162 6.85 -15.27 0.51
N SER A 163 6.67 -14.49 1.57
CA SER A 163 5.74 -13.36 1.63
C SER A 163 6.32 -12.20 2.45
N VAL A 164 5.66 -11.05 2.42
CA VAL A 164 6.04 -9.89 3.25
C VAL A 164 5.44 -9.93 4.66
N GLY A 165 4.93 -11.10 5.06
CA GLY A 165 4.40 -11.37 6.39
C GLY A 165 3.07 -12.15 6.35
N PRO A 166 2.66 -12.72 7.50
CA PRO A 166 1.38 -13.41 7.64
C PRO A 166 0.23 -12.48 7.26
N GLY A 167 -0.77 -13.01 6.55
CA GLY A 167 -1.94 -12.27 6.10
C GLY A 167 -1.68 -11.25 4.98
N SER A 168 -0.44 -11.09 4.49
CA SER A 168 -0.19 -10.26 3.33
C SER A 168 -0.81 -10.85 2.06
N PHE A 169 -1.05 -10.01 1.06
CA PHE A 169 -1.57 -10.44 -0.24
C PHE A 169 -0.71 -11.57 -0.85
N TYR A 170 0.60 -11.50 -0.68
CA TYR A 170 1.54 -12.51 -1.21
C TYR A 170 1.48 -13.82 -0.42
N HIS A 171 1.17 -13.79 0.88
CA HIS A 171 0.83 -14.99 1.65
C HIS A 171 -0.46 -15.63 1.10
N LEU A 172 -1.52 -14.82 0.93
CA LEU A 172 -2.78 -15.31 0.36
C LEU A 172 -2.63 -15.88 -1.04
N LEU A 173 -1.79 -15.26 -1.90
CA LEU A 173 -1.51 -15.78 -3.23
C LEU A 173 -0.85 -17.16 -3.17
N GLY A 174 0.12 -17.37 -2.27
CA GLY A 174 0.77 -18.66 -2.08
C GLY A 174 -0.20 -19.73 -1.58
N GLU A 175 -1.03 -19.40 -0.58
CA GLU A 175 -2.09 -20.29 -0.07
C GLU A 175 -3.15 -20.60 -1.15
N HIS A 176 -3.52 -19.59 -1.93
CA HIS A 176 -4.46 -19.77 -3.02
C HIS A 176 -3.87 -20.65 -4.14
N LEU A 177 -2.60 -20.45 -4.48
CA LEU A 177 -1.88 -21.30 -5.42
C LEU A 177 -1.87 -22.78 -4.95
N SER A 178 -1.53 -23.01 -3.69
CA SER A 178 -1.58 -24.33 -3.04
C SER A 178 -2.98 -24.96 -3.18
N LYS A 179 -4.03 -24.17 -2.91
CA LYS A 179 -5.42 -24.62 -2.96
C LYS A 179 -5.88 -24.97 -4.38
N VAL A 180 -5.66 -24.08 -5.35
CA VAL A 180 -6.14 -24.29 -6.73
C VAL A 180 -5.40 -25.41 -7.45
N THR A 181 -4.15 -25.66 -7.09
CA THR A 181 -3.35 -26.78 -7.62
C THR A 181 -3.54 -28.09 -6.86
N GLY A 182 -4.09 -28.03 -5.63
CA GLY A 182 -4.16 -29.17 -4.71
C GLY A 182 -2.78 -29.64 -4.22
N ILE A 183 -1.74 -28.78 -4.29
CA ILE A 183 -0.36 -29.13 -3.96
C ILE A 183 0.01 -28.42 -2.65
N PRO A 184 0.41 -29.12 -1.58
CA PRO A 184 0.86 -28.48 -0.35
C PRO A 184 2.15 -27.70 -0.57
N MET A 185 2.21 -26.48 -0.04
CA MET A 185 3.36 -25.58 -0.09
C MET A 185 3.60 -25.00 1.32
N ILE A 186 4.83 -24.59 1.63
CA ILE A 186 5.20 -24.10 2.95
C ILE A 186 5.43 -22.59 2.91
N HIS A 187 4.71 -21.85 3.73
CA HIS A 187 4.86 -20.41 3.86
C HIS A 187 6.07 -20.03 4.70
N VAL A 188 6.90 -19.11 4.19
CA VAL A 188 8.04 -18.50 4.89
C VAL A 188 7.83 -16.97 4.94
N PRO A 189 7.44 -16.41 6.10
CA PRO A 189 7.15 -14.98 6.23
C PRO A 189 8.42 -14.15 6.43
N TYR A 190 8.48 -12.98 5.77
CA TYR A 190 9.53 -11.96 5.90
C TYR A 190 8.94 -10.61 6.37
N LYS A 191 9.80 -9.71 6.87
CA LYS A 191 9.36 -8.35 7.28
C LYS A 191 9.14 -7.39 6.10
N GLY A 192 9.38 -7.84 4.86
CA GLY A 192 9.25 -7.05 3.64
C GLY A 192 9.86 -7.76 2.44
N ALA A 193 9.77 -7.16 1.23
CA ALA A 193 10.23 -7.78 0.00
C ALA A 193 11.75 -7.93 -0.05
N ALA A 194 12.52 -6.94 0.43
CA ALA A 194 13.99 -6.99 0.34
C ALA A 194 14.63 -8.23 0.98
N PRO A 195 14.33 -8.60 2.25
CA PRO A 195 14.86 -9.83 2.83
C PRO A 195 14.32 -11.10 2.14
N ALA A 196 13.06 -11.12 1.67
CA ALA A 196 12.51 -12.24 0.91
C ALA A 196 13.26 -12.47 -0.41
N GLU A 197 13.61 -11.40 -1.11
CA GLU A 197 14.39 -11.44 -2.35
C GLU A 197 15.82 -11.94 -2.13
N GLN A 198 16.45 -11.50 -1.04
CA GLN A 198 17.79 -11.99 -0.67
C GLN A 198 17.80 -13.51 -0.48
N ASP A 199 16.84 -14.03 0.26
CA ASP A 199 16.71 -15.46 0.53
C ASP A 199 16.28 -16.25 -0.72
N LEU A 200 15.45 -15.68 -1.60
CA LEU A 200 15.13 -16.29 -2.89
C LEU A 200 16.40 -16.44 -3.75
N MET A 201 17.23 -15.39 -3.85
CA MET A 201 18.50 -15.44 -4.60
C MET A 201 19.50 -16.41 -3.98
N ALA A 202 19.49 -16.53 -2.65
CA ALA A 202 20.33 -17.48 -1.91
C ALA A 202 19.80 -18.93 -1.96
N GLY A 203 18.59 -19.15 -2.52
CA GLY A 203 17.97 -20.47 -2.62
C GLY A 203 17.33 -20.98 -1.31
N GLN A 204 17.17 -20.11 -0.30
CA GLN A 204 16.55 -20.45 0.99
C GLN A 204 15.02 -20.63 0.89
N VAL A 205 14.39 -20.01 -0.11
CA VAL A 205 13.00 -20.24 -0.47
C VAL A 205 12.90 -20.54 -1.97
N ASP A 206 11.87 -21.29 -2.38
CA ASP A 206 11.78 -21.79 -3.74
C ASP A 206 11.13 -20.79 -4.71
N PHE A 207 10.13 -20.03 -4.23
CA PHE A 207 9.45 -19.04 -5.05
C PHE A 207 8.87 -17.88 -4.25
N PHE A 208 8.56 -16.79 -4.96
CA PHE A 208 7.92 -15.60 -4.41
C PHE A 208 6.99 -14.98 -5.45
N LEU A 209 5.70 -14.87 -5.11
CA LEU A 209 4.74 -14.09 -5.88
C LEU A 209 4.86 -12.64 -5.41
N ALA A 210 5.65 -11.84 -6.12
CA ALA A 210 6.09 -10.52 -5.67
C ALA A 210 5.51 -9.39 -6.52
N PRO A 211 5.34 -8.17 -5.97
CA PRO A 211 5.03 -7.01 -6.79
C PRO A 211 6.20 -6.77 -7.76
N TYR A 212 5.90 -6.74 -9.06
CA TYR A 212 6.93 -6.59 -10.06
C TYR A 212 7.64 -5.24 -9.96
N GLY A 213 8.95 -5.30 -10.04
CA GLY A 213 9.83 -4.14 -10.15
C GLY A 213 10.92 -4.43 -11.19
N LYS A 214 11.34 -3.40 -11.93
CA LYS A 214 12.31 -3.51 -13.04
C LYS A 214 13.65 -4.17 -12.64
N LYS A 215 14.00 -4.12 -11.34
CA LYS A 215 15.15 -4.83 -10.79
C LYS A 215 15.12 -6.34 -11.06
N TYR A 216 13.93 -6.95 -11.21
CA TYR A 216 13.82 -8.37 -11.52
C TYR A 216 14.27 -8.71 -12.92
N ASP A 217 14.26 -7.78 -13.88
CA ASP A 217 14.83 -7.96 -15.20
C ASP A 217 16.33 -8.18 -15.10
N GLU A 218 17.01 -7.34 -14.30
CA GLU A 218 18.45 -7.46 -14.10
C GLU A 218 18.80 -8.74 -13.33
N MET A 219 18.04 -9.08 -12.29
CA MET A 219 18.24 -10.31 -11.54
C MET A 219 18.03 -11.56 -12.40
N HIS A 220 17.04 -11.53 -13.30
CA HIS A 220 16.76 -12.61 -14.23
C HIS A 220 17.86 -12.75 -15.29
N LYS A 221 18.28 -11.65 -15.92
CA LYS A 221 19.39 -11.63 -16.91
C LYS A 221 20.72 -12.10 -16.32
N GLN A 222 20.97 -11.78 -15.04
CA GLN A 222 22.16 -12.23 -14.30
C GLN A 222 22.04 -13.68 -13.80
N GLY A 223 20.94 -14.37 -14.07
CA GLY A 223 20.70 -15.74 -13.59
C GLY A 223 20.61 -15.85 -12.06
N ARG A 224 20.21 -14.78 -11.36
CA ARG A 224 20.07 -14.78 -9.90
C ARG A 224 18.69 -15.27 -9.43
N VAL A 225 17.68 -15.02 -10.24
CA VAL A 225 16.30 -15.54 -10.09
C VAL A 225 15.74 -15.87 -11.45
N LYS A 226 14.64 -16.61 -11.49
CA LYS A 226 13.80 -16.82 -12.69
C LYS A 226 12.51 -16.02 -12.55
N VAL A 227 12.09 -15.32 -13.61
CA VAL A 227 10.73 -14.78 -13.75
C VAL A 227 9.97 -15.76 -14.63
N LEU A 228 9.09 -16.55 -14.05
CA LEU A 228 8.34 -17.58 -14.77
C LEU A 228 7.16 -17.03 -15.56
N ALA A 229 6.47 -16.03 -14.99
CA ALA A 229 5.35 -15.34 -15.62
C ALA A 229 5.01 -14.04 -14.87
N MET A 230 4.19 -13.20 -15.51
CA MET A 230 3.43 -12.14 -14.86
C MET A 230 2.01 -12.64 -14.58
N LEU A 231 1.43 -12.34 -13.42
CA LEU A 231 0.07 -12.78 -13.05
C LEU A 231 -1.02 -11.96 -13.76
N ASN A 232 -0.85 -11.71 -15.06
CA ASN A 232 -1.73 -10.91 -15.90
C ASN A 232 -2.63 -11.80 -16.77
N SER A 233 -3.77 -11.24 -17.20
CA SER A 233 -4.69 -11.87 -18.15
C SER A 233 -4.19 -11.81 -19.60
N GLU A 234 -3.17 -11.00 -19.88
CA GLU A 234 -2.55 -10.82 -21.20
C GLU A 234 -1.11 -10.32 -21.03
N ARG A 235 -0.28 -10.45 -22.07
CA ARG A 235 1.05 -9.83 -22.07
C ARG A 235 0.90 -8.32 -22.22
N LEU A 236 1.47 -7.57 -21.26
CA LEU A 236 1.52 -6.12 -21.32
C LEU A 236 2.84 -5.66 -21.96
N ASP A 237 2.78 -4.60 -22.77
CA ASP A 237 3.96 -4.07 -23.49
C ASP A 237 5.14 -3.75 -22.57
N SER A 238 4.86 -3.26 -21.36
CA SER A 238 5.88 -2.93 -20.34
C SER A 238 6.70 -4.12 -19.83
N VAL A 239 6.19 -5.36 -20.02
CA VAL A 239 6.78 -6.62 -19.53
C VAL A 239 6.61 -7.77 -20.51
N LYS A 240 6.50 -7.47 -21.82
CA LYS A 240 6.21 -8.45 -22.88
C LYS A 240 7.25 -9.57 -23.02
N GLN A 241 8.45 -9.37 -22.45
CA GLN A 241 9.50 -10.39 -22.40
C GLN A 241 9.14 -11.59 -21.52
N TYR A 242 8.17 -11.44 -20.61
CA TYR A 242 7.68 -12.52 -19.77
C TYR A 242 6.29 -12.98 -20.21
N PRO A 243 6.01 -14.29 -20.14
CA PRO A 243 4.66 -14.78 -20.41
C PRO A 243 3.65 -14.23 -19.40
N ALA A 244 2.40 -14.06 -19.83
CA ALA A 244 1.29 -13.89 -18.92
C ALA A 244 0.88 -15.24 -18.32
N VAL A 245 0.44 -15.27 -17.07
CA VAL A 245 -0.02 -16.51 -16.43
C VAL A 245 -1.22 -17.11 -17.15
N SER A 246 -2.02 -16.31 -17.84
CA SER A 246 -3.13 -16.75 -18.69
C SER A 246 -2.71 -17.68 -19.85
N GLU A 247 -1.42 -17.69 -20.22
CA GLU A 247 -0.86 -18.60 -21.22
C GLU A 247 -0.58 -20.01 -20.66
N SER A 248 -0.60 -20.17 -19.32
CA SER A 248 -0.47 -21.47 -18.65
C SER A 248 -1.73 -22.32 -18.87
N LYS A 249 -1.54 -23.62 -19.07
CA LYS A 249 -2.65 -24.58 -19.15
C LYS A 249 -3.25 -24.90 -17.79
N GLN A 250 -2.44 -24.80 -16.71
CA GLN A 250 -2.81 -25.19 -15.37
C GLN A 250 -3.26 -24.00 -14.50
N LEU A 251 -2.85 -22.76 -14.82
CA LEU A 251 -3.09 -21.57 -14.01
C LEU A 251 -3.61 -20.35 -14.79
N LYS A 252 -4.27 -20.56 -15.93
CA LYS A 252 -4.74 -19.49 -16.84
C LYS A 252 -5.58 -18.41 -16.17
N ASP A 253 -6.34 -18.77 -15.13
CA ASP A 253 -7.24 -17.85 -14.41
C ASP A 253 -6.59 -17.27 -13.13
N PHE A 254 -5.32 -17.59 -12.84
CA PHE A 254 -4.59 -17.13 -11.66
C PHE A 254 -4.03 -15.72 -11.88
N THR A 255 -4.90 -14.76 -12.15
CA THR A 255 -4.55 -13.38 -12.52
C THR A 255 -4.76 -12.42 -11.36
N PHE A 256 -3.74 -11.64 -11.01
CA PHE A 256 -3.77 -10.73 -9.85
C PHE A 256 -2.95 -9.47 -10.08
N LYS A 257 -3.43 -8.37 -9.49
CA LYS A 257 -2.73 -7.08 -9.39
C LYS A 257 -2.95 -6.49 -8.01
N ILE A 258 -2.05 -5.63 -7.57
CA ILE A 258 -2.19 -4.91 -6.30
C ILE A 258 -2.13 -3.40 -6.56
N TRP A 259 -2.87 -2.64 -5.76
CA TRP A 259 -2.85 -1.19 -5.80
C TRP A 259 -2.17 -0.60 -4.56
N THR A 260 -1.67 0.62 -4.71
CA THR A 260 -1.15 1.46 -3.62
C THR A 260 -1.88 2.79 -3.66
N GLY A 261 -2.25 3.31 -2.50
CA GLY A 261 -2.92 4.58 -2.35
C GLY A 261 -2.38 5.37 -1.15
N TYR A 262 -2.73 6.65 -1.10
CA TYR A 262 -2.48 7.51 0.05
C TYR A 262 -3.75 7.66 0.86
N PHE A 263 -3.61 7.44 2.16
CA PHE A 263 -4.70 7.39 3.11
C PHE A 263 -4.49 8.37 4.25
N VAL A 264 -5.58 8.78 4.84
CA VAL A 264 -5.62 9.48 6.13
C VAL A 264 -6.55 8.75 7.08
N LYS A 265 -6.58 9.13 8.35
CA LYS A 265 -7.61 8.64 9.28
C LYS A 265 -8.98 9.06 8.79
N LYS A 266 -10.00 8.23 9.03
CA LYS A 266 -11.38 8.48 8.60
C LYS A 266 -11.90 9.84 9.06
N ASP A 267 -11.56 10.23 10.29
CA ASP A 267 -12.03 11.46 10.94
C ASP A 267 -11.22 12.71 10.56
N THR A 268 -10.34 12.63 9.56
CA THR A 268 -9.60 13.79 9.05
C THR A 268 -10.58 14.82 8.48
N PRO A 269 -10.49 16.12 8.84
CA PRO A 269 -11.41 17.14 8.38
C PRO A 269 -11.47 17.26 6.85
N GLU A 270 -12.68 17.43 6.30
CA GLU A 270 -12.92 17.46 4.85
C GLU A 270 -12.07 18.51 4.09
N PRO A 271 -11.83 19.74 4.61
CA PRO A 271 -10.96 20.70 3.94
C PRO A 271 -9.51 20.20 3.80
N VAL A 272 -9.02 19.42 4.78
CA VAL A 272 -7.68 18.83 4.78
C VAL A 272 -7.61 17.70 3.74
N VAL A 273 -8.62 16.82 3.72
CA VAL A 273 -8.71 15.74 2.72
C VAL A 273 -8.75 16.30 1.31
N THR A 274 -9.54 17.35 1.09
CA THR A 274 -9.65 18.04 -0.22
C THR A 274 -8.32 18.66 -0.64
N ALA A 275 -7.59 19.30 0.29
CA ALA A 275 -6.28 19.89 0.01
C ALA A 275 -5.24 18.80 -0.35
N LEU A 276 -5.21 17.71 0.42
CA LEU A 276 -4.34 16.56 0.12
C LEU A 276 -4.68 15.93 -1.21
N HIS A 277 -5.96 15.67 -1.49
CA HIS A 277 -6.42 15.10 -2.76
C HIS A 277 -5.99 15.95 -3.95
N LYS A 278 -6.18 17.29 -3.89
CA LYS A 278 -5.75 18.22 -4.93
C LYS A 278 -4.24 18.14 -5.16
N ALA A 279 -3.45 18.19 -4.09
CA ALA A 279 -2.00 18.13 -4.15
C ALA A 279 -1.49 16.80 -4.73
N ILE A 280 -2.06 15.67 -4.30
CA ILE A 280 -1.69 14.35 -4.79
C ILE A 280 -2.08 14.20 -6.26
N THR A 281 -3.29 14.62 -6.66
CA THR A 281 -3.74 14.59 -8.07
C THR A 281 -2.82 15.43 -8.95
N GLY A 282 -2.45 16.65 -8.52
CA GLY A 282 -1.48 17.48 -9.21
C GLY A 282 -0.10 16.83 -9.33
N THR A 283 0.33 16.12 -8.29
CA THR A 283 1.60 15.36 -8.29
C THR A 283 1.57 14.23 -9.31
N LEU A 284 0.46 13.49 -9.41
CA LEU A 284 0.31 12.42 -10.39
C LEU A 284 0.22 12.93 -11.83
N GLY A 285 -0.07 14.22 -12.05
CA GLY A 285 0.02 14.87 -13.36
C GLY A 285 1.43 15.29 -13.79
N ASP A 286 2.43 15.19 -12.90
CA ASP A 286 3.81 15.57 -13.18
C ASP A 286 4.52 14.50 -14.04
N ALA A 287 5.08 14.91 -15.18
CA ALA A 287 5.75 13.99 -16.10
C ALA A 287 6.97 13.29 -15.51
N GLY A 288 7.69 13.93 -14.57
CA GLY A 288 8.82 13.34 -13.87
C GLY A 288 8.37 12.24 -12.90
N VAL A 289 7.25 12.44 -12.21
CA VAL A 289 6.62 11.44 -11.35
C VAL A 289 6.13 10.25 -12.18
N HIS A 290 5.47 10.50 -13.33
CA HIS A 290 5.09 9.44 -14.27
C HIS A 290 6.29 8.60 -14.68
N ALA A 291 7.33 9.24 -15.21
CA ALA A 291 8.54 8.54 -15.65
C ALA A 291 9.20 7.74 -14.53
N ALA A 292 9.24 8.27 -13.28
CA ALA A 292 9.84 7.59 -12.14
C ALA A 292 9.02 6.36 -11.71
N LEU A 293 7.70 6.43 -11.73
CA LEU A 293 6.81 5.30 -11.40
C LEU A 293 6.87 4.23 -12.49
N GLU A 294 6.78 4.62 -13.77
CA GLU A 294 6.89 3.70 -14.92
C GLU A 294 8.25 3.01 -15.00
N ALA A 295 9.34 3.73 -14.67
CA ALA A 295 10.67 3.14 -14.59
C ALA A 295 10.75 1.99 -13.57
N ASN A 296 9.87 1.98 -12.58
CA ASN A 296 9.70 0.93 -11.59
C ASN A 296 8.51 0.01 -11.90
N SER A 297 8.02 0.03 -13.14
CA SER A 297 6.91 -0.82 -13.62
C SER A 297 5.60 -0.63 -12.86
N GLN A 298 5.40 0.56 -12.32
CA GLN A 298 4.15 0.95 -11.71
C GLN A 298 3.23 1.54 -12.78
N LEU A 299 2.00 1.03 -12.84
CA LEU A 299 0.96 1.58 -13.69
C LEU A 299 0.24 2.69 -12.92
N LEU A 300 0.18 3.88 -13.52
CA LEU A 300 -0.56 4.98 -12.90
C LEU A 300 -2.06 4.81 -13.18
N PRO A 301 -2.90 4.82 -12.14
CA PRO A 301 -4.34 4.84 -12.34
C PRO A 301 -4.76 6.20 -12.91
N LYS A 302 -5.89 6.24 -13.60
CA LYS A 302 -6.53 7.51 -13.92
C LYS A 302 -6.85 8.25 -12.62
N PRO A 303 -6.61 9.58 -12.55
CA PRO A 303 -7.01 10.37 -11.40
C PRO A 303 -8.50 10.17 -11.09
N GLN A 304 -8.80 9.95 -9.82
CA GLN A 304 -10.15 9.69 -9.33
C GLN A 304 -10.64 10.92 -8.55
N THR A 305 -11.93 11.19 -8.55
CA THR A 305 -12.57 12.05 -7.56
C THR A 305 -12.53 11.38 -6.18
N LEU A 306 -12.71 12.14 -5.10
CA LEU A 306 -12.78 11.57 -3.75
C LEU A 306 -13.90 10.52 -3.62
N ALA A 307 -15.04 10.74 -4.27
CA ALA A 307 -16.14 9.77 -4.27
C ALA A 307 -15.79 8.47 -5.01
N GLU A 308 -15.10 8.57 -6.15
CA GLU A 308 -14.61 7.39 -6.88
C GLU A 308 -13.53 6.65 -6.10
N ALA A 309 -12.63 7.36 -5.43
CA ALA A 309 -11.60 6.77 -4.56
C ALA A 309 -12.23 6.01 -3.38
N ASP A 310 -13.20 6.61 -2.70
CA ASP A 310 -13.93 5.99 -1.59
C ASP A 310 -14.68 4.73 -2.04
N LYS A 311 -15.37 4.81 -3.18
CA LYS A 311 -16.03 3.65 -3.80
C LYS A 311 -15.04 2.55 -4.15
N ALA A 312 -13.93 2.89 -4.79
CA ALA A 312 -12.90 1.91 -5.17
C ALA A 312 -12.30 1.20 -3.95
N TYR A 313 -12.08 1.94 -2.85
CA TYR A 313 -11.60 1.35 -1.60
C TYR A 313 -12.62 0.43 -0.95
N THR A 314 -13.89 0.84 -0.93
CA THR A 314 -14.99 0.04 -0.38
C THR A 314 -15.18 -1.26 -1.18
N ASP A 315 -15.28 -1.16 -2.51
CA ASP A 315 -15.44 -2.32 -3.40
C ASP A 315 -14.24 -3.28 -3.27
N GLY A 316 -13.01 -2.73 -3.27
CA GLY A 316 -11.79 -3.51 -3.08
C GLY A 316 -11.76 -4.22 -1.72
N THR A 317 -12.19 -3.54 -0.66
CA THR A 317 -12.29 -4.14 0.68
C THR A 317 -13.25 -5.33 0.70
N GLN A 318 -14.41 -5.19 0.08
CA GLN A 318 -15.40 -6.29 -0.03
C GLN A 318 -14.85 -7.46 -0.84
N GLN A 319 -14.18 -7.18 -1.97
CA GLN A 319 -13.57 -8.20 -2.82
C GLN A 319 -12.50 -9.00 -2.04
N PHE A 320 -11.60 -8.34 -1.34
CA PHE A 320 -10.56 -9.04 -0.57
C PHE A 320 -11.15 -9.84 0.61
N ARG A 321 -12.17 -9.32 1.29
CA ARG A 321 -12.91 -10.07 2.33
C ARG A 321 -13.55 -11.34 1.76
N ALA A 322 -14.12 -11.27 0.57
CA ALA A 322 -14.69 -12.45 -0.11
C ALA A 322 -13.61 -13.48 -0.45
N ILE A 323 -12.44 -13.06 -0.94
CA ILE A 323 -11.31 -13.95 -1.22
C ILE A 323 -10.84 -14.65 0.07
N VAL A 324 -10.59 -13.89 1.15
CA VAL A 324 -10.17 -14.44 2.45
C VAL A 324 -11.16 -15.49 2.95
N LYS A 325 -12.46 -15.18 2.88
CA LYS A 325 -13.52 -16.12 3.24
C LYS A 325 -13.49 -17.38 2.37
N SER A 326 -13.28 -17.23 1.05
CA SER A 326 -13.28 -18.36 0.10
C SER A 326 -12.15 -19.36 0.36
N ILE A 327 -10.97 -18.89 0.78
CA ILE A 327 -9.81 -19.76 1.10
C ILE A 327 -9.86 -20.30 2.53
N GLY A 328 -10.80 -19.86 3.36
CA GLY A 328 -10.93 -20.31 4.74
C GLY A 328 -9.79 -19.87 5.66
N LEU A 329 -9.12 -18.74 5.35
CA LEU A 329 -8.04 -18.24 6.18
C LEU A 329 -8.57 -17.89 7.57
N GLN A 330 -7.96 -18.49 8.61
CA GLN A 330 -8.25 -18.18 10.00
C GLN A 330 -7.22 -17.18 10.52
N ALA A 331 -7.69 -16.18 11.29
CA ALA A 331 -6.79 -15.25 11.96
C ALA A 331 -5.93 -16.01 13.00
N GLN A 332 -4.64 -15.81 12.94
CA GLN A 332 -3.64 -16.40 13.84
C GLN A 332 -3.25 -15.44 14.96
#